data_7ef81c22de1bf3b40b579d6aecaf1c75
#
_entry.id   7ef81c22de1bf3b40b579d6aecaf1c75
#
_cell.length_a   1.000
_cell.length_b   1.000
_cell.length_c   1.000
_cell.angle_alpha   90.00
_cell.angle_beta   90.00
_cell.angle_gamma   90.00
#
_symmetry.space_group_name_H-M   'P 1'
#
loop_
_entity.id
_entity.type
_entity.pdbx_description
1 polymer ?
#
loop_
_entity_poly.entity_id
_entity_poly.type
_entity_poly.pdbx_seq_one_letter_code
_entity_poly.pdbx_strand_id
1 'polypeptide(L)'
;MNFSNKDGGKIIFELIKTIQDKKDFLSEVDGKIGDGDHGINMNKGFTMTYCKVNGKDYDMTTAFSVLGDTLLEDIGGSMGPLYGAFFDGLSEASEDHDVIDKKTFQKMMHTALEAIQDIGNAKRGDKTLLDTLIPAVEAYDAALEAGKDFKEALSELKSAAEAGWKSTEDMVAKIGRAS
;
A
#
# COMPACT_ATOMS: atom_id res chain seq x y z
N MET A 1 -4.80 -18.18 11.82
CA MET A 1 -3.45 -17.59 11.85
C MET A 1 -3.60 -16.15 12.34
N ASN A 2 -2.64 -15.64 13.12
CA ASN A 2 -2.51 -14.22 13.53
C ASN A 2 -1.03 -13.99 13.81
N PHE A 3 -0.62 -12.75 14.02
CA PHE A 3 0.74 -12.39 14.42
C PHE A 3 0.73 -11.22 15.41
N SER A 4 1.80 -11.09 16.18
CA SER A 4 1.98 -10.00 17.13
C SER A 4 2.29 -8.69 16.37
N ASN A 5 1.63 -7.60 16.75
CA ASN A 5 1.95 -6.27 16.23
C ASN A 5 3.42 -5.93 16.46
N LYS A 6 3.93 -6.26 17.65
CA LYS A 6 5.34 -6.05 18.01
C LYS A 6 6.30 -6.75 17.03
N ASP A 7 6.03 -8.01 16.68
CA ASP A 7 6.88 -8.76 15.74
C ASP A 7 6.65 -8.35 14.29
N GLY A 8 5.50 -7.73 14.01
CA GLY A 8 5.09 -7.24 12.69
C GLY A 8 5.91 -6.07 12.16
N GLY A 9 6.65 -5.37 13.00
CA GLY A 9 7.54 -4.28 12.56
C GLY A 9 8.57 -4.70 11.52
N LYS A 10 8.90 -5.98 11.46
CA LYS A 10 9.81 -6.52 10.42
C LYS A 10 9.24 -6.48 9.01
N ILE A 11 7.91 -6.38 8.84
CA ILE A 11 7.23 -6.29 7.55
C ILE A 11 7.71 -5.06 6.77
N ILE A 12 8.06 -3.98 7.47
CA ILE A 12 8.56 -2.76 6.83
C ILE A 12 9.81 -3.02 5.98
N PHE A 13 10.72 -3.87 6.42
CA PHE A 13 11.96 -4.16 5.70
C PHE A 13 11.71 -4.96 4.41
N GLU A 14 10.72 -5.84 4.40
CA GLU A 14 10.31 -6.57 3.19
C GLU A 14 9.64 -5.63 2.18
N LEU A 15 8.83 -4.67 2.65
CA LEU A 15 8.25 -3.63 1.79
C LEU A 15 9.35 -2.75 1.19
N ILE A 16 10.28 -2.26 2.02
CA ILE A 16 11.41 -1.44 1.58
C ILE A 16 12.21 -2.19 0.51
N LYS A 17 12.61 -3.42 0.81
CA LYS A 17 13.37 -4.26 -0.13
C LYS A 17 12.62 -4.46 -1.45
N THR A 18 11.33 -4.74 -1.37
CA THR A 18 10.51 -4.96 -2.57
C THR A 18 10.47 -3.73 -3.47
N ILE A 19 10.29 -2.54 -2.90
CA ILE A 19 10.30 -1.29 -3.66
C ILE A 19 11.68 -1.00 -4.25
N GLN A 20 12.76 -1.22 -3.48
CA GLN A 20 14.13 -1.04 -3.96
C GLN A 20 14.45 -1.98 -5.14
N ASP A 21 14.07 -3.26 -5.02
CA ASP A 21 14.28 -4.28 -6.06
C ASP A 21 13.44 -3.99 -7.33
N LYS A 22 12.33 -3.26 -7.19
CA LYS A 22 11.41 -2.93 -8.30
C LYS A 22 11.52 -1.51 -8.83
N LYS A 23 12.47 -0.74 -8.34
CA LYS A 23 12.66 0.68 -8.72
C LYS A 23 12.65 0.88 -10.23
N ASP A 24 13.51 0.16 -10.95
CA ASP A 24 13.68 0.35 -12.39
C ASP A 24 12.43 -0.08 -13.17
N PHE A 25 11.78 -1.17 -12.75
CA PHE A 25 10.52 -1.62 -13.31
C PHE A 25 9.40 -0.60 -13.12
N LEU A 26 9.27 0.00 -11.93
CA LEU A 26 8.26 1.03 -11.66
C LEU A 26 8.50 2.28 -12.53
N SER A 27 9.75 2.68 -12.71
CA SER A 27 10.08 3.80 -13.59
C SER A 27 9.86 3.49 -15.08
N GLU A 28 10.12 2.26 -15.52
CA GLU A 28 9.84 1.82 -16.90
C GLU A 28 8.32 1.85 -17.18
N VAL A 29 7.51 1.33 -16.27
CA VAL A 29 6.04 1.31 -16.42
C VAL A 29 5.49 2.73 -16.45
N ASP A 30 5.93 3.58 -15.53
CA ASP A 30 5.52 4.98 -15.48
C ASP A 30 5.93 5.74 -16.74
N GLY A 31 7.14 5.53 -17.23
CA GLY A 31 7.67 6.19 -18.42
C GLY A 31 6.92 5.88 -19.72
N LYS A 32 6.01 4.90 -19.74
CA LYS A 32 5.17 4.61 -20.93
C LYS A 32 4.11 5.68 -21.17
N ILE A 33 3.63 6.34 -20.12
CA ILE A 33 2.58 7.38 -20.18
C ILE A 33 2.83 8.56 -19.23
N GLY A 34 3.82 8.47 -18.34
CA GLY A 34 4.26 9.48 -17.39
C GLY A 34 5.67 9.98 -17.70
N ASP A 35 6.36 10.48 -16.69
CA ASP A 35 7.72 11.02 -16.79
C ASP A 35 8.82 10.06 -16.29
N GLY A 36 8.45 8.84 -15.86
CA GLY A 36 9.37 7.80 -15.45
C GLY A 36 9.98 8.00 -14.05
N ASP A 37 9.46 8.92 -13.27
CA ASP A 37 10.02 9.26 -11.96
C ASP A 37 9.45 8.44 -10.80
N HIS A 38 8.38 7.66 -11.02
CA HIS A 38 7.66 6.93 -9.98
C HIS A 38 8.57 5.99 -9.17
N GLY A 39 9.34 5.15 -9.85
CA GLY A 39 10.26 4.23 -9.18
C GLY A 39 11.37 4.94 -8.42
N ILE A 40 11.86 6.06 -8.95
CA ILE A 40 12.90 6.88 -8.29
C ILE A 40 12.36 7.47 -6.99
N ASN A 41 11.18 8.08 -7.04
CA ASN A 41 10.57 8.74 -5.89
C ASN A 41 10.13 7.73 -4.81
N MET A 42 9.53 6.59 -5.21
CA MET A 42 9.20 5.51 -4.27
C MET A 42 10.46 4.97 -3.61
N ASN A 43 11.50 4.66 -4.37
CA ASN A 43 12.78 4.21 -3.81
C ASN A 43 13.39 5.23 -2.85
N LYS A 44 13.30 6.53 -3.16
CA LYS A 44 13.77 7.59 -2.26
C LYS A 44 13.05 7.53 -0.92
N GLY A 45 11.72 7.55 -0.91
CA GLY A 45 10.92 7.56 0.32
C GLY A 45 11.15 6.30 1.17
N PHE A 46 11.15 5.12 0.54
CA PHE A 46 11.40 3.86 1.25
C PHE A 46 12.83 3.75 1.78
N THR A 47 13.83 4.28 1.08
CA THR A 47 15.21 4.33 1.57
C THR A 47 15.35 5.30 2.74
N MET A 48 14.70 6.44 2.72
CA MET A 48 14.67 7.38 3.85
C MET A 48 14.00 6.74 5.07
N THR A 49 12.89 6.02 4.86
CA THR A 49 12.25 5.23 5.93
C THR A 49 13.20 4.19 6.49
N TYR A 50 13.92 3.45 5.64
CA TYR A 50 14.95 2.50 6.10
C TYR A 50 15.93 3.17 7.07
N CYS A 51 16.43 4.35 6.75
CA CYS A 51 17.36 5.08 7.63
C CYS A 51 16.72 5.46 8.97
N LYS A 52 15.41 5.72 8.99
CA LYS A 52 14.67 6.08 10.20
C LYS A 52 14.37 4.87 11.10
N VAL A 53 14.10 3.67 10.51
CA VAL A 53 13.67 2.48 11.26
C VAL A 53 14.79 1.48 11.54
N ASN A 54 15.88 1.51 10.79
CA ASN A 54 16.97 0.54 10.93
C ASN A 54 17.63 0.63 12.31
N GLY A 55 17.77 -0.53 12.96
CA GLY A 55 18.33 -0.64 14.30
C GLY A 55 17.39 -0.22 15.43
N LYS A 56 16.10 0.04 15.14
CA LYS A 56 15.08 0.34 16.12
C LYS A 56 14.09 -0.82 16.26
N ASP A 57 13.61 -1.02 17.48
CA ASP A 57 12.62 -2.04 17.80
C ASP A 57 11.21 -1.42 17.74
N TYR A 58 10.75 -1.10 16.52
CA TYR A 58 9.41 -0.62 16.28
C TYR A 58 8.44 -1.78 16.05
N ASP A 59 7.22 -1.68 16.58
CA ASP A 59 6.10 -2.51 16.17
C ASP A 59 5.62 -2.15 14.76
N MET A 60 4.66 -2.91 14.23
CA MET A 60 4.15 -2.68 12.87
C MET A 60 3.44 -1.34 12.75
N THR A 61 2.64 -0.97 13.75
CA THR A 61 1.92 0.31 13.79
C THR A 61 2.88 1.47 13.66
N THR A 62 3.90 1.53 14.53
CA THR A 62 4.91 2.59 14.51
C THR A 62 5.70 2.59 13.19
N ALA A 63 6.06 1.41 12.68
CA ALA A 63 6.81 1.30 11.44
C ALA A 63 6.01 1.81 10.23
N PHE A 64 4.69 1.57 10.18
CA PHE A 64 3.81 2.12 9.13
C PHE A 64 3.62 3.64 9.29
N SER A 65 3.45 4.16 10.51
CA SER A 65 3.40 5.62 10.75
C SER A 65 4.68 6.30 10.24
N VAL A 66 5.86 5.77 10.60
CA VAL A 66 7.14 6.34 10.11
C VAL A 66 7.24 6.30 8.58
N LEU A 67 6.72 5.27 7.93
CA LEU A 67 6.68 5.21 6.46
C LEU A 67 5.69 6.21 5.89
N GLY A 68 4.47 6.30 6.43
CA GLY A 68 3.44 7.23 6.01
C GLY A 68 3.91 8.67 6.09
N ASP A 69 4.40 9.09 7.26
CA ASP A 69 4.98 10.42 7.50
C ASP A 69 6.12 10.72 6.52
N THR A 70 7.03 9.76 6.33
CA THR A 70 8.19 9.97 5.43
C THR A 70 7.74 10.20 4.00
N LEU A 71 6.76 9.44 3.51
CA LEU A 71 6.23 9.61 2.15
C LEU A 71 5.50 10.94 2.02
N LEU A 72 4.68 11.30 3.00
CA LEU A 72 3.91 12.54 3.01
C LEU A 72 4.81 13.78 3.01
N GLU A 73 5.85 13.79 3.84
CA GLU A 73 6.72 14.95 4.05
C GLU A 73 7.82 15.09 2.98
N ASP A 74 8.40 13.97 2.53
CA ASP A 74 9.64 13.96 1.78
C ASP A 74 9.48 13.64 0.28
N ILE A 75 8.28 13.18 -0.13
CA ILE A 75 8.01 12.82 -1.53
C ILE A 75 6.97 13.75 -2.13
N GLY A 76 7.39 14.45 -3.17
CA GLY A 76 6.56 15.42 -3.87
C GLY A 76 5.49 14.80 -4.79
N GLY A 77 4.67 15.66 -5.37
CA GLY A 77 3.59 15.27 -6.29
C GLY A 77 2.42 14.61 -5.56
N SER A 78 1.67 13.78 -6.27
CA SER A 78 0.54 13.04 -5.70
C SER A 78 0.95 11.76 -4.96
N MET A 79 2.17 11.26 -5.20
CA MET A 79 2.67 10.04 -4.58
C MET A 79 2.77 10.13 -3.06
N GLY A 80 3.37 11.22 -2.56
CA GLY A 80 3.52 11.44 -1.13
C GLY A 80 2.19 11.37 -0.39
N PRO A 81 1.23 12.23 -0.70
CA PRO A 81 -0.09 12.22 -0.07
C PRO A 81 -0.83 10.88 -0.20
N LEU A 82 -0.85 10.26 -1.37
CA LEU A 82 -1.61 9.01 -1.60
C LEU A 82 -1.01 7.82 -0.83
N TYR A 83 0.28 7.57 -0.98
CA TYR A 83 0.94 6.46 -0.29
C TYR A 83 1.14 6.77 1.20
N GLY A 84 1.37 8.04 1.56
CA GLY A 84 1.41 8.47 2.96
C GLY A 84 0.10 8.13 3.66
N ALA A 85 -1.03 8.61 3.15
CA ALA A 85 -2.35 8.31 3.72
C ALA A 85 -2.66 6.81 3.76
N PHE A 86 -2.21 6.02 2.78
CA PHE A 86 -2.38 4.57 2.81
C PHE A 86 -1.70 3.94 4.02
N PHE A 87 -0.43 4.26 4.26
CA PHE A 87 0.33 3.70 5.39
C PHE A 87 -0.12 4.27 6.73
N ASP A 88 -0.51 5.54 6.79
CA ASP A 88 -1.11 6.14 7.99
C ASP A 88 -2.44 5.48 8.35
N GLY A 89 -3.29 5.18 7.37
CA GLY A 89 -4.54 4.45 7.58
C GLY A 89 -4.31 3.01 8.09
N LEU A 90 -3.26 2.31 7.60
CA LEU A 90 -2.86 1.01 8.15
C LEU A 90 -2.39 1.14 9.61
N SER A 91 -1.61 2.17 9.91
CA SER A 91 -1.12 2.47 11.25
C SER A 91 -2.27 2.76 12.22
N GLU A 92 -3.13 3.73 11.88
CA GLU A 92 -4.30 4.13 12.68
C GLU A 92 -5.18 2.93 13.03
N ALA A 93 -5.54 2.12 12.06
CA ALA A 93 -6.42 0.98 12.27
C ALA A 93 -5.79 -0.19 13.04
N SER A 94 -4.47 -0.20 13.19
CA SER A 94 -3.72 -1.17 14.00
C SER A 94 -3.34 -0.65 15.39
N GLU A 95 -3.58 0.63 15.68
CA GLU A 95 -3.34 1.22 16.98
C GLU A 95 -4.16 0.47 18.05
N ASP A 96 -3.62 0.32 19.25
CA ASP A 96 -4.23 -0.43 20.37
C ASP A 96 -4.45 -1.94 20.12
N HIS A 97 -3.89 -2.50 19.05
CA HIS A 97 -3.97 -3.93 18.77
C HIS A 97 -2.61 -4.64 18.97
N ASP A 98 -2.49 -5.41 20.05
CA ASP A 98 -1.30 -6.27 20.31
C ASP A 98 -1.19 -7.42 19.31
N VAL A 99 -2.33 -7.85 18.76
CA VAL A 99 -2.43 -8.99 17.86
C VAL A 99 -3.16 -8.56 16.59
N ILE A 100 -2.54 -8.82 15.46
CA ILE A 100 -3.14 -8.61 14.16
C ILE A 100 -3.73 -9.93 13.67
N ASP A 101 -5.03 -10.02 13.72
CA ASP A 101 -5.81 -11.11 13.17
C ASP A 101 -6.46 -10.71 11.84
N LYS A 102 -7.20 -11.63 11.23
CA LYS A 102 -7.85 -11.41 9.96
C LYS A 102 -8.89 -10.28 9.97
N LYS A 103 -9.52 -10.01 11.11
CA LYS A 103 -10.50 -8.94 11.25
C LYS A 103 -9.84 -7.58 11.47
N THR A 104 -8.79 -7.54 12.28
CA THR A 104 -7.97 -6.34 12.44
C THR A 104 -7.36 -5.94 11.09
N PHE A 105 -6.81 -6.90 10.34
CA PHE A 105 -6.25 -6.63 9.01
C PHE A 105 -7.32 -6.16 8.01
N GLN A 106 -8.55 -6.71 8.07
CA GLN A 106 -9.69 -6.21 7.29
C GLN A 106 -9.91 -4.72 7.55
N LYS A 107 -10.02 -4.33 8.84
CA LYS A 107 -10.20 -2.94 9.24
C LYS A 107 -9.05 -2.07 8.72
N MET A 108 -7.80 -2.52 8.85
CA MET A 108 -6.62 -1.79 8.35
C MET A 108 -6.75 -1.49 6.85
N MET A 109 -7.11 -2.49 6.04
CA MET A 109 -7.25 -2.31 4.60
C MET A 109 -8.40 -1.36 4.21
N HIS A 110 -9.52 -1.41 4.93
CA HIS A 110 -10.63 -0.48 4.71
C HIS A 110 -10.24 0.95 5.08
N THR A 111 -9.65 1.16 6.26
CA THR A 111 -9.20 2.51 6.68
C THR A 111 -8.18 3.08 5.69
N ALA A 112 -7.23 2.28 5.22
CA ALA A 112 -6.26 2.72 4.22
C ALA A 112 -6.90 3.03 2.86
N LEU A 113 -7.92 2.27 2.43
CA LEU A 113 -8.67 2.54 1.21
C LEU A 113 -9.47 3.85 1.32
N GLU A 114 -10.18 4.04 2.42
CA GLU A 114 -10.95 5.27 2.70
C GLU A 114 -10.03 6.48 2.71
N ALA A 115 -8.88 6.41 3.37
CA ALA A 115 -7.90 7.49 3.42
C ALA A 115 -7.42 7.94 2.02
N ILE A 116 -7.23 7.01 1.09
CA ILE A 116 -6.89 7.36 -0.30
C ILE A 116 -8.08 7.98 -1.03
N GLN A 117 -9.29 7.46 -0.83
CA GLN A 117 -10.50 7.97 -1.49
C GLN A 117 -10.84 9.39 -1.03
N ASP A 118 -10.54 9.74 0.21
CA ASP A 118 -10.77 11.09 0.76
C ASP A 118 -9.81 12.15 0.18
N ILE A 119 -8.63 11.74 -0.32
CA ILE A 119 -7.68 12.69 -0.94
C ILE A 119 -8.13 13.11 -2.33
N GLY A 120 -8.83 12.25 -3.06
CA GLY A 120 -9.14 12.51 -4.46
C GLY A 120 -10.48 11.95 -4.92
N ASN A 121 -10.87 12.33 -6.13
CA ASN A 121 -12.13 11.88 -6.74
C ASN A 121 -11.95 10.62 -7.61
N ALA A 122 -10.80 9.92 -7.46
CA ALA A 122 -10.51 8.73 -8.23
C ALA A 122 -11.45 7.58 -7.87
N LYS A 123 -11.81 6.80 -8.84
CA LYS A 123 -12.65 5.61 -8.69
C LYS A 123 -12.17 4.49 -9.60
N ARG A 124 -12.69 3.31 -9.38
CA ARG A 124 -12.40 2.15 -10.21
C ARG A 124 -12.68 2.45 -11.69
N GLY A 125 -11.75 2.12 -12.54
CA GLY A 125 -11.80 2.37 -13.99
C GLY A 125 -11.18 3.69 -14.43
N ASP A 126 -10.53 4.44 -13.54
CA ASP A 126 -9.85 5.70 -13.85
C ASP A 126 -8.36 5.54 -14.19
N LYS A 127 -7.85 4.31 -14.16
CA LYS A 127 -6.43 3.94 -14.31
C LYS A 127 -5.57 4.56 -13.21
N THR A 128 -5.86 4.17 -11.97
CA THR A 128 -5.17 4.65 -10.77
C THR A 128 -4.82 3.51 -9.83
N LEU A 129 -4.16 3.83 -8.71
CA LEU A 129 -3.92 2.92 -7.59
C LEU A 129 -5.21 2.20 -7.13
N LEU A 130 -6.37 2.86 -7.22
CA LEU A 130 -7.65 2.28 -6.80
C LEU A 130 -8.09 1.09 -7.65
N ASP A 131 -7.65 0.99 -8.91
CA ASP A 131 -7.92 -0.17 -9.76
C ASP A 131 -7.19 -1.44 -9.28
N THR A 132 -6.20 -1.28 -8.43
CA THR A 132 -5.51 -2.38 -7.73
C THR A 132 -6.09 -2.60 -6.33
N LEU A 133 -6.28 -1.52 -5.57
CA LEU A 133 -6.61 -1.59 -4.15
C LEU A 133 -8.07 -2.01 -3.91
N ILE A 134 -9.03 -1.45 -4.65
CA ILE A 134 -10.46 -1.79 -4.48
C ILE A 134 -10.71 -3.29 -4.70
N PRO A 135 -10.30 -3.91 -5.84
CA PRO A 135 -10.50 -5.34 -6.01
C PRO A 135 -9.77 -6.20 -4.97
N ALA A 136 -8.63 -5.74 -4.48
CA ALA A 136 -7.89 -6.45 -3.44
C ALA A 136 -8.66 -6.51 -2.12
N VAL A 137 -9.22 -5.37 -1.69
CA VAL A 137 -10.04 -5.28 -0.47
C VAL A 137 -11.32 -6.10 -0.62
N GLU A 138 -12.05 -5.96 -1.75
CA GLU A 138 -13.24 -6.73 -2.05
C GLU A 138 -13.00 -8.25 -2.00
N ALA A 139 -11.88 -8.72 -2.58
CA ALA A 139 -11.52 -10.14 -2.59
C ALA A 139 -11.18 -10.65 -1.18
N TYR A 140 -10.52 -9.82 -0.36
CA TYR A 140 -10.26 -10.15 1.02
C TYR A 140 -11.55 -10.30 1.82
N ASP A 141 -12.48 -9.36 1.68
CA ASP A 141 -13.78 -9.39 2.34
C ASP A 141 -14.57 -10.65 1.95
N ALA A 142 -14.68 -10.94 0.65
CA ALA A 142 -15.36 -12.13 0.14
C ALA A 142 -14.72 -13.42 0.69
N ALA A 143 -13.39 -13.47 0.81
CA ALA A 143 -12.70 -14.63 1.38
C ALA A 143 -13.06 -14.82 2.86
N LEU A 144 -13.16 -13.74 3.64
CA LEU A 144 -13.60 -13.82 5.04
C LEU A 144 -15.05 -14.25 5.19
N GLU A 145 -15.95 -13.74 4.33
CA GLU A 145 -17.35 -14.13 4.29
C GLU A 145 -17.52 -15.62 3.93
N ALA A 146 -16.66 -16.14 3.05
CA ALA A 146 -16.59 -17.55 2.70
C ALA A 146 -15.95 -18.43 3.80
N GLY A 147 -15.56 -17.84 4.93
CA GLY A 147 -14.99 -18.56 6.06
C GLY A 147 -13.52 -18.94 5.91
N LYS A 148 -12.81 -18.40 4.90
CA LYS A 148 -11.39 -18.66 4.67
C LYS A 148 -10.53 -18.22 5.86
N ASP A 149 -9.40 -18.88 6.03
CA ASP A 149 -8.42 -18.46 7.03
C ASP A 149 -7.65 -17.20 6.58
N PHE A 150 -6.82 -16.65 7.48
CA PHE A 150 -6.09 -15.41 7.22
C PHE A 150 -5.12 -15.54 6.03
N LYS A 151 -4.43 -16.66 5.95
CA LYS A 151 -3.46 -16.91 4.87
C LYS A 151 -4.16 -17.05 3.50
N GLU A 152 -5.27 -17.75 3.48
CA GLU A 152 -6.10 -17.91 2.28
C GLU A 152 -6.66 -16.56 1.83
N ALA A 153 -7.19 -15.75 2.77
CA ALA A 153 -7.70 -14.41 2.48
C ALA A 153 -6.61 -13.48 1.94
N LEU A 154 -5.39 -13.50 2.50
CA LEU A 154 -4.24 -12.75 1.97
C LEU A 154 -3.84 -13.21 0.56
N SER A 155 -3.99 -14.49 0.25
CA SER A 155 -3.72 -15.01 -1.10
C SER A 155 -4.74 -14.49 -2.11
N GLU A 156 -6.02 -14.44 -1.75
CA GLU A 156 -7.06 -13.85 -2.61
C GLU A 156 -6.83 -12.35 -2.84
N LEU A 157 -6.54 -11.60 -1.76
CA LEU A 157 -6.18 -10.19 -1.85
C LEU A 157 -5.04 -9.96 -2.83
N LYS A 158 -3.94 -10.72 -2.68
CA LYS A 158 -2.78 -10.61 -3.56
C LYS A 158 -3.13 -10.91 -5.01
N SER A 159 -3.88 -11.97 -5.26
CA SER A 159 -4.28 -12.37 -6.61
C SER A 159 -5.18 -11.32 -7.27
N ALA A 160 -6.12 -10.75 -6.52
CA ALA A 160 -6.99 -9.68 -6.99
C ALA A 160 -6.24 -8.37 -7.25
N ALA A 161 -5.29 -8.02 -6.37
CA ALA A 161 -4.41 -6.87 -6.57
C ALA A 161 -3.60 -7.01 -7.88
N GLU A 162 -3.04 -8.19 -8.13
CA GLU A 162 -2.27 -8.47 -9.35
C GLU A 162 -3.15 -8.40 -10.60
N ALA A 163 -4.34 -8.96 -10.56
CA ALA A 163 -5.30 -8.88 -11.66
C ALA A 163 -5.76 -7.43 -11.89
N GLY A 164 -6.04 -6.69 -10.83
CA GLY A 164 -6.41 -5.27 -10.87
C GLY A 164 -5.33 -4.42 -11.52
N TRP A 165 -4.09 -4.56 -11.08
CA TRP A 165 -2.95 -3.87 -11.68
C TRP A 165 -2.80 -4.20 -13.17
N LYS A 166 -2.80 -5.48 -13.56
CA LYS A 166 -2.67 -5.88 -14.97
C LYS A 166 -3.81 -5.36 -15.85
N SER A 167 -5.02 -5.28 -15.31
CA SER A 167 -6.18 -4.76 -16.05
C SER A 167 -6.04 -3.30 -16.46
N THR A 168 -5.17 -2.53 -15.81
CA THR A 168 -4.96 -1.12 -16.15
C THR A 168 -4.14 -0.91 -17.43
N GLU A 169 -3.47 -1.93 -17.96
CA GLU A 169 -2.54 -1.78 -19.08
C GLU A 169 -3.23 -1.13 -20.29
N ASP A 170 -4.40 -1.63 -20.66
CA ASP A 170 -5.17 -1.14 -21.82
C ASP A 170 -6.17 -0.02 -21.49
N MET A 171 -6.24 0.43 -20.22
CA MET A 171 -7.14 1.51 -19.84
C MET A 171 -6.59 2.86 -20.30
N VAL A 172 -7.50 3.79 -20.60
CA VAL A 172 -7.18 5.22 -20.78
C VAL A 172 -7.25 5.90 -19.43
N ALA A 173 -6.18 6.61 -19.04
CA ALA A 173 -6.15 7.39 -17.81
C ALA A 173 -7.15 8.54 -17.88
N LYS A 174 -8.01 8.67 -16.85
CA LYS A 174 -9.02 9.72 -16.77
C LYS A 174 -8.62 10.87 -15.87
N ILE A 175 -7.67 10.63 -14.98
CA ILE A 175 -7.13 11.61 -14.04
C ILE A 175 -5.62 11.46 -13.95
N GLY A 176 -4.97 12.48 -13.39
CA GLY A 176 -3.53 12.49 -13.23
C GLY A 176 -2.79 13.02 -14.47
N ARG A 177 -1.46 12.90 -14.43
CA ARG A 177 -0.57 13.46 -15.46
C ARG A 177 -0.72 12.79 -16.81
N ALA A 178 -1.15 11.55 -16.85
CA ALA A 178 -1.35 10.75 -18.06
C ALA A 178 -2.72 10.96 -18.74
N SER A 179 -3.57 11.81 -18.17
CA SER A 179 -4.91 12.11 -18.72
C SER A 179 -4.90 13.19 -19.82
#